data_37d5ebc73482d3eb7d91b7c03bf34002
#
_entry.id   37d5ebc73482d3eb7d91b7c03bf34002
#
_cell.length_a   1.000
_cell.length_b   1.000
_cell.length_c   1.000
_cell.angle_alpha   90.00
_cell.angle_beta   90.00
_cell.angle_gamma   90.00
#
_symmetry.space_group_name_H-M   'P 1'
#
loop_
_entity.id
_entity.type
_entity.pdbx_description
1 polymer ?
#
loop_
_entity_poly.entity_id
_entity_poly.type
_entity_poly.pdbx_seq_one_letter_code
_entity_poly.pdbx_strand_id
1 'polypeptide(L)'
;MYEEGLLDTTGLLNAVAKDWITITDVIEIVGEDNALSVVMSAKLSEISNACNAVIVNGVDIKFGEENVHFNLSIEDQSNINNLFCVVELGGTEFPYQADGGVCRIYTAAEIAAIYIAAQTLITTQTTYHNELKQYVQTLTSAEEVSAIQYGMTLPEPYLTEMNEKLAVAQQQMQAIVGRMQQAAATNQA
;
A
#
# COMPACT_ATOMS: atom_id res chain seq x y z
N MET A 1 -33.42 -9.86 -13.76
CA MET A 1 -32.67 -8.55 -13.75
C MET A 1 -31.28 -8.69 -14.33
N TYR A 2 -30.47 -9.67 -13.91
CA TYR A 2 -29.13 -9.90 -14.51
C TYR A 2 -29.27 -10.42 -15.95
N GLU A 3 -30.06 -11.44 -16.17
CA GLU A 3 -30.36 -12.00 -17.52
C GLU A 3 -31.01 -10.99 -18.47
N GLU A 4 -31.70 -9.98 -17.95
CA GLU A 4 -32.32 -8.90 -18.70
C GLU A 4 -31.36 -7.71 -18.96
N GLY A 5 -30.10 -7.81 -18.53
CA GLY A 5 -29.10 -6.74 -18.70
C GLY A 5 -29.34 -5.50 -17.85
N LEU A 6 -30.22 -5.58 -16.86
CA LEU A 6 -30.51 -4.49 -15.91
C LEU A 6 -29.54 -4.45 -14.72
N LEU A 7 -28.79 -5.53 -14.51
CA LEU A 7 -27.75 -5.64 -13.48
C LEU A 7 -26.51 -6.26 -14.12
N ASP A 8 -25.40 -5.54 -14.10
CA ASP A 8 -24.13 -6.03 -14.58
C ASP A 8 -23.33 -6.73 -13.45
N THR A 9 -22.21 -7.30 -13.83
CA THR A 9 -21.26 -7.94 -12.90
C THR A 9 -20.87 -7.04 -11.75
N THR A 10 -20.65 -5.75 -12.01
CA THR A 10 -20.26 -4.77 -11.00
C THR A 10 -21.39 -4.57 -9.97
N GLY A 11 -22.63 -4.56 -10.45
CA GLY A 11 -23.81 -4.48 -9.58
C GLY A 11 -23.96 -5.69 -8.66
N LEU A 12 -23.70 -6.92 -9.17
CA LEU A 12 -23.69 -8.14 -8.36
C LEU A 12 -22.62 -8.08 -7.27
N LEU A 13 -21.41 -7.65 -7.60
CA LEU A 13 -20.30 -7.56 -6.67
C LEU A 13 -20.52 -6.48 -5.61
N ASN A 14 -21.11 -5.36 -5.97
CA ASN A 14 -21.54 -4.34 -5.03
C ASN A 14 -22.62 -4.85 -4.05
N ALA A 15 -23.50 -5.73 -4.52
CA ALA A 15 -24.52 -6.36 -3.67
C ALA A 15 -23.88 -7.35 -2.67
N VAL A 16 -22.88 -8.11 -3.07
CA VAL A 16 -22.08 -8.97 -2.17
C VAL A 16 -21.34 -8.12 -1.12
N ALA A 17 -20.67 -7.04 -1.53
CA ALA A 17 -19.94 -6.14 -0.65
C ALA A 17 -20.83 -5.44 0.39
N LYS A 18 -22.15 -5.38 0.14
CA LYS A 18 -23.16 -4.82 1.06
C LYS A 18 -23.92 -5.90 1.85
N ASP A 19 -23.49 -7.15 1.76
CA ASP A 19 -24.16 -8.30 2.37
C ASP A 19 -25.64 -8.48 1.93
N TRP A 20 -26.00 -7.96 0.75
CA TRP A 20 -27.36 -8.12 0.20
C TRP A 20 -27.56 -9.48 -0.46
N ILE A 21 -26.48 -10.05 -1.02
CA ILE A 21 -26.41 -11.39 -1.60
C ILE A 21 -25.11 -12.05 -1.19
N THR A 22 -25.06 -13.39 -1.26
CA THR A 22 -23.88 -14.20 -0.99
C THR A 22 -23.13 -14.56 -2.27
N ILE A 23 -21.91 -15.10 -2.14
CA ILE A 23 -21.19 -15.67 -3.29
C ILE A 23 -21.96 -16.84 -3.91
N THR A 24 -22.65 -17.64 -3.10
CA THR A 24 -23.50 -18.74 -3.59
C THR A 24 -24.62 -18.17 -4.49
N ASP A 25 -25.26 -17.08 -4.11
CA ASP A 25 -26.27 -16.42 -4.94
C ASP A 25 -25.65 -15.90 -6.26
N VAL A 26 -24.42 -15.38 -6.23
CA VAL A 26 -23.71 -14.97 -7.46
C VAL A 26 -23.50 -16.17 -8.38
N ILE A 27 -23.05 -17.32 -7.85
CA ILE A 27 -22.84 -18.54 -8.62
C ILE A 27 -24.17 -18.99 -9.26
N GLU A 28 -25.28 -18.96 -8.52
CA GLU A 28 -26.61 -19.28 -9.07
C GLU A 28 -27.05 -18.33 -10.18
N ILE A 29 -26.75 -17.03 -10.05
CA ILE A 29 -27.17 -15.98 -11.01
C ILE A 29 -26.37 -16.05 -12.31
N VAL A 30 -25.04 -16.17 -12.22
CA VAL A 30 -24.14 -16.08 -13.40
C VAL A 30 -23.75 -17.44 -13.97
N GLY A 31 -24.04 -18.54 -13.27
CA GLY A 31 -23.60 -19.90 -13.54
C GLY A 31 -22.16 -20.16 -13.10
N GLU A 32 -21.85 -21.41 -12.77
CA GLU A 32 -20.54 -21.84 -12.25
C GLU A 32 -19.38 -21.44 -13.17
N ASP A 33 -19.55 -21.57 -14.48
CA ASP A 33 -18.52 -21.26 -15.49
C ASP A 33 -18.10 -19.77 -15.50
N ASN A 34 -19.00 -18.87 -15.10
CA ASN A 34 -18.74 -17.43 -15.08
C ASN A 34 -18.40 -16.90 -13.68
N ALA A 35 -18.84 -17.59 -12.62
CA ALA A 35 -18.73 -17.13 -11.24
C ALA A 35 -17.28 -16.87 -10.83
N LEU A 36 -16.34 -17.75 -11.19
CA LEU A 36 -14.93 -17.57 -10.87
C LEU A 36 -14.37 -16.26 -11.42
N SER A 37 -14.62 -15.95 -12.70
CA SER A 37 -14.08 -14.73 -13.32
C SER A 37 -14.67 -13.48 -12.70
N VAL A 38 -15.96 -13.51 -12.35
CA VAL A 38 -16.69 -12.42 -11.70
C VAL A 38 -16.11 -12.16 -10.31
N VAL A 39 -16.04 -13.20 -9.46
CA VAL A 39 -15.55 -13.10 -8.10
C VAL A 39 -14.07 -12.73 -8.05
N MET A 40 -13.26 -13.27 -8.97
CA MET A 40 -11.86 -12.92 -9.10
C MET A 40 -11.65 -11.44 -9.42
N SER A 41 -12.38 -10.91 -10.41
CA SER A 41 -12.31 -9.49 -10.77
C SER A 41 -12.63 -8.58 -9.58
N ALA A 42 -13.65 -8.92 -8.81
CA ALA A 42 -14.02 -8.18 -7.60
C ALA A 42 -12.93 -8.23 -6.55
N LYS A 43 -12.43 -9.44 -6.26
CA LYS A 43 -11.40 -9.63 -5.24
C LYS A 43 -10.12 -8.87 -5.59
N LEU A 44 -9.71 -8.88 -6.85
CA LEU A 44 -8.55 -8.11 -7.30
C LEU A 44 -8.76 -6.59 -7.11
N SER A 45 -9.97 -6.10 -7.34
CA SER A 45 -10.30 -4.70 -7.05
C SER A 45 -10.33 -4.42 -5.55
N GLU A 46 -10.92 -5.29 -4.74
CA GLU A 46 -10.99 -5.19 -3.27
C GLU A 46 -9.58 -5.11 -2.66
N ILE A 47 -8.68 -6.05 -2.99
CA ILE A 47 -7.32 -6.06 -2.44
C ILE A 47 -6.49 -4.86 -2.92
N SER A 48 -6.73 -4.36 -4.15
CA SER A 48 -6.10 -3.14 -4.65
C SER A 48 -6.54 -1.92 -3.87
N ASN A 49 -7.84 -1.79 -3.61
CA ASN A 49 -8.40 -0.70 -2.81
C ASN A 49 -7.91 -0.76 -1.36
N ALA A 50 -7.82 -1.95 -0.77
CA ALA A 50 -7.30 -2.14 0.58
C ALA A 50 -5.82 -1.74 0.68
N CYS A 51 -4.98 -2.14 -0.29
CA CYS A 51 -3.60 -1.72 -0.39
C CYS A 51 -3.48 -0.19 -0.42
N ASN A 52 -4.23 0.44 -1.33
CA ASN A 52 -4.22 1.89 -1.47
C ASN A 52 -4.70 2.60 -0.19
N ALA A 53 -5.74 2.09 0.47
CA ALA A 53 -6.24 2.65 1.72
C ALA A 53 -5.18 2.61 2.84
N VAL A 54 -4.43 1.51 2.97
CA VAL A 54 -3.34 1.40 3.95
C VAL A 54 -2.22 2.40 3.63
N ILE A 55 -1.84 2.55 2.36
CA ILE A 55 -0.81 3.51 1.96
C ILE A 55 -1.26 4.94 2.25
N VAL A 56 -2.44 5.32 1.79
CA VAL A 56 -2.97 6.69 1.95
C VAL A 56 -3.17 7.07 3.40
N ASN A 57 -3.54 6.10 4.25
CA ASN A 57 -3.62 6.32 5.71
C ASN A 57 -2.29 6.78 6.33
N GLY A 58 -1.16 6.52 5.69
CA GLY A 58 0.11 7.13 6.03
C GLY A 58 0.89 6.46 7.13
N VAL A 59 1.80 7.23 7.75
CA VAL A 59 2.78 6.76 8.73
C VAL A 59 2.83 7.64 9.97
N ASP A 60 3.05 7.02 11.12
CA ASP A 60 3.37 7.68 12.37
C ASP A 60 4.88 7.69 12.58
N ILE A 61 5.45 8.86 12.88
CA ILE A 61 6.88 9.03 13.10
C ILE A 61 7.10 9.71 14.44
N LYS A 62 8.03 9.17 15.21
CA LYS A 62 8.40 9.72 16.51
C LYS A 62 9.58 10.67 16.38
N PHE A 63 9.35 11.95 16.69
CA PHE A 63 10.39 12.98 16.82
C PHE A 63 10.56 13.36 18.29
N GLY A 64 11.61 12.81 18.93
CA GLY A 64 11.76 12.93 20.37
C GLY A 64 10.63 12.23 21.13
N GLU A 65 9.82 12.98 21.87
CA GLU A 65 8.64 12.44 22.57
C GLU A 65 7.33 12.61 21.80
N GLU A 66 7.34 13.40 20.72
CA GLU A 66 6.16 13.68 19.89
C GLU A 66 5.95 12.58 18.84
N ASN A 67 4.73 12.05 18.74
CA ASN A 67 4.32 11.17 17.67
C ASN A 67 3.54 11.99 16.62
N VAL A 68 4.04 12.01 15.39
CA VAL A 68 3.54 12.87 14.32
C VAL A 68 3.08 12.00 13.16
N HIS A 69 1.83 12.22 12.73
CA HIS A 69 1.22 11.51 11.61
C HIS A 69 1.44 12.26 10.29
N PHE A 70 1.75 11.50 9.23
CA PHE A 70 1.86 11.98 7.86
C PHE A 70 1.00 11.10 6.96
N ASN A 71 -0.07 11.67 6.40
CA ASN A 71 -0.83 11.03 5.34
C ASN A 71 0.05 10.84 4.10
N LEU A 72 -0.29 9.86 3.28
CA LEU A 72 0.43 9.55 2.05
C LEU A 72 -0.53 9.53 0.85
N SER A 73 -1.32 10.60 0.67
CA SER A 73 -1.99 10.84 -0.61
C SER A 73 -0.95 10.92 -1.74
N ILE A 74 -1.39 10.87 -2.99
CA ILE A 74 -0.47 11.00 -4.15
C ILE A 74 0.29 12.34 -4.08
N GLU A 75 -0.39 13.41 -3.65
CA GLU A 75 0.19 14.73 -3.46
C GLU A 75 1.23 14.72 -2.33
N ASP A 76 0.93 14.10 -1.19
CA ASP A 76 1.86 13.99 -0.05
C ASP A 76 3.11 13.18 -0.43
N GLN A 77 2.93 12.05 -1.11
CA GLN A 77 4.05 11.25 -1.62
C GLN A 77 4.96 12.09 -2.55
N SER A 78 4.36 12.88 -3.45
CA SER A 78 5.09 13.75 -4.36
C SER A 78 5.84 14.87 -3.59
N ASN A 79 5.18 15.50 -2.61
CA ASN A 79 5.78 16.54 -1.78
C ASN A 79 6.96 16.00 -0.96
N ILE A 80 6.80 14.84 -0.30
CA ILE A 80 7.86 14.18 0.48
C ILE A 80 9.05 13.83 -0.42
N ASN A 81 8.81 13.28 -1.61
CA ASN A 81 9.85 12.99 -2.59
C ASN A 81 10.61 14.25 -3.01
N ASN A 82 9.90 15.34 -3.31
CA ASN A 82 10.52 16.62 -3.70
C ASN A 82 11.37 17.20 -2.57
N LEU A 83 10.88 17.18 -1.33
CA LEU A 83 11.65 17.62 -0.15
C LEU A 83 12.92 16.79 0.02
N PHE A 84 12.81 15.47 -0.12
CA PHE A 84 13.97 14.58 -0.02
C PHE A 84 15.00 14.82 -1.16
N CYS A 85 14.57 15.12 -2.37
CA CYS A 85 15.47 15.54 -3.44
C CYS A 85 16.27 16.80 -3.07
N VAL A 86 15.65 17.77 -2.39
CA VAL A 86 16.36 18.97 -1.93
C VAL A 86 17.34 18.65 -0.80
N VAL A 87 17.00 17.69 0.09
CA VAL A 87 17.96 17.15 1.09
C VAL A 87 19.20 16.57 0.42
N GLU A 88 19.02 15.74 -0.61
CA GLU A 88 20.15 15.14 -1.36
C GLU A 88 21.03 16.20 -2.08
N LEU A 89 20.47 17.37 -2.37
CA LEU A 89 21.19 18.53 -2.94
C LEU A 89 21.84 19.42 -1.87
N GLY A 90 21.75 19.07 -0.58
CA GLY A 90 22.38 19.78 0.52
C GLY A 90 21.48 20.78 1.26
N GLY A 91 20.18 20.79 1.02
CA GLY A 91 19.22 21.56 1.81
C GLY A 91 19.19 21.10 3.27
N THR A 92 18.97 22.03 4.20
CA THR A 92 19.09 21.78 5.64
C THR A 92 17.82 22.01 6.44
N GLU A 93 16.94 22.93 5.98
CA GLU A 93 15.74 23.38 6.66
C GLU A 93 14.56 23.44 5.71
N PHE A 94 13.42 22.87 6.11
CA PHE A 94 12.29 22.64 5.23
C PHE A 94 10.97 23.02 5.92
N PRO A 95 10.24 24.04 5.44
CA PRO A 95 8.89 24.26 5.91
C PRO A 95 7.98 23.15 5.40
N TYR A 96 7.37 22.41 6.32
CA TYR A 96 6.44 21.33 5.99
C TYR A 96 5.36 21.20 7.06
N GLN A 97 4.27 20.52 6.75
CA GLN A 97 3.13 20.34 7.63
C GLN A 97 2.81 18.86 7.77
N ALA A 98 2.74 18.40 9.01
CA ALA A 98 2.16 17.10 9.34
C ALA A 98 0.63 17.16 9.29
N ASP A 99 -0.02 16.01 9.18
CA ASP A 99 -1.48 15.94 9.14
C ASP A 99 -2.10 16.50 10.42
N GLY A 100 -3.10 17.35 10.26
CA GLY A 100 -3.76 18.04 11.37
C GLY A 100 -2.90 19.03 12.16
N GLY A 101 -1.61 19.21 11.78
CA GLY A 101 -0.67 20.11 12.44
C GLY A 101 -0.57 21.49 11.80
N VAL A 102 0.36 22.31 12.32
CA VAL A 102 0.78 23.57 11.71
C VAL A 102 2.05 23.38 10.91
N CYS A 103 2.28 24.24 9.91
CA CYS A 103 3.54 24.26 9.19
C CYS A 103 4.69 24.62 10.17
N ARG A 104 5.71 23.76 10.23
CA ARG A 104 6.94 24.01 11.01
C ARG A 104 8.18 23.76 10.16
N ILE A 105 9.32 24.15 10.67
CA ILE A 105 10.60 23.86 10.02
C ILE A 105 11.05 22.45 10.47
N TYR A 106 11.31 21.59 9.48
CA TYR A 106 11.92 20.29 9.66
C TYR A 106 13.39 20.35 9.22
N THR A 107 14.23 19.61 9.91
CA THR A 107 15.63 19.39 9.52
C THR A 107 15.73 18.38 8.37
N ALA A 108 16.88 18.37 7.70
CA ALA A 108 17.18 17.37 6.67
C ALA A 108 17.05 15.93 7.20
N ALA A 109 17.45 15.67 8.46
CA ALA A 109 17.33 14.36 9.09
C ALA A 109 15.86 13.96 9.33
N GLU A 110 15.01 14.91 9.74
CA GLU A 110 13.57 14.66 9.92
C GLU A 110 12.88 14.40 8.57
N ILE A 111 13.18 15.18 7.53
CA ILE A 111 12.63 14.92 6.17
C ILE A 111 13.07 13.56 5.65
N ALA A 112 14.32 13.18 5.87
CA ALA A 112 14.78 11.85 5.49
C ALA A 112 14.06 10.73 6.26
N ALA A 113 13.81 10.92 7.54
CA ALA A 113 13.04 9.95 8.34
C ALA A 113 11.60 9.79 7.80
N ILE A 114 10.94 10.92 7.43
CA ILE A 114 9.62 10.91 6.81
C ILE A 114 9.66 10.15 5.48
N TYR A 115 10.62 10.46 4.61
CA TYR A 115 10.80 9.80 3.31
C TYR A 115 11.02 8.29 3.46
N ILE A 116 11.93 7.87 4.35
CA ILE A 116 12.25 6.45 4.57
C ILE A 116 11.03 5.69 5.11
N ALA A 117 10.31 6.26 6.06
CA ALA A 117 9.09 5.64 6.60
C ALA A 117 8.01 5.50 5.52
N ALA A 118 7.76 6.56 4.74
CA ALA A 118 6.81 6.56 3.64
C ALA A 118 7.18 5.50 2.57
N GLN A 119 8.43 5.49 2.11
CA GLN A 119 8.89 4.53 1.10
C GLN A 119 8.86 3.08 1.62
N THR A 120 9.16 2.87 2.89
CA THR A 120 9.08 1.54 3.51
C THR A 120 7.63 1.04 3.53
N LEU A 121 6.66 1.87 3.94
CA LEU A 121 5.26 1.51 3.91
C LEU A 121 4.79 1.21 2.47
N ILE A 122 5.03 2.14 1.55
CA ILE A 122 4.61 1.99 0.13
C ILE A 122 5.18 0.70 -0.46
N THR A 123 6.48 0.47 -0.31
CA THR A 123 7.14 -0.71 -0.87
C THR A 123 6.62 -2.00 -0.23
N THR A 124 6.41 -2.01 1.09
CA THR A 124 5.89 -3.17 1.80
C THR A 124 4.48 -3.50 1.32
N GLN A 125 3.59 -2.52 1.26
CA GLN A 125 2.20 -2.73 0.87
C GLN A 125 2.06 -3.10 -0.61
N THR A 126 2.81 -2.45 -1.50
CA THR A 126 2.76 -2.77 -2.94
C THR A 126 3.37 -4.14 -3.24
N THR A 127 4.45 -4.53 -2.57
CA THR A 127 5.05 -5.86 -2.72
C THR A 127 4.09 -6.94 -2.22
N TYR A 128 3.54 -6.77 -1.01
CA TYR A 128 2.52 -7.69 -0.47
C TYR A 128 1.31 -7.82 -1.39
N HIS A 129 0.74 -6.70 -1.85
CA HIS A 129 -0.39 -6.69 -2.77
C HIS A 129 -0.08 -7.45 -4.07
N ASN A 130 1.12 -7.27 -4.64
CA ASN A 130 1.50 -7.95 -5.88
C ASN A 130 1.59 -9.46 -5.69
N GLU A 131 2.15 -9.94 -4.59
CA GLU A 131 2.22 -11.37 -4.29
C GLU A 131 0.83 -11.96 -3.98
N LEU A 132 0.01 -11.24 -3.21
CA LEU A 132 -1.37 -11.65 -2.94
C LEU A 132 -2.18 -11.73 -4.24
N LYS A 133 -2.02 -10.77 -5.15
CA LYS A 133 -2.66 -10.78 -6.47
C LYS A 133 -2.25 -12.01 -7.28
N GLN A 134 -0.97 -12.35 -7.31
CA GLN A 134 -0.48 -13.55 -8.00
C GLN A 134 -1.09 -14.81 -7.40
N TYR A 135 -1.13 -14.92 -6.08
CA TYR A 135 -1.77 -16.03 -5.40
C TYR A 135 -3.25 -16.15 -5.77
N VAL A 136 -4.02 -15.07 -5.67
CA VAL A 136 -5.45 -15.05 -6.03
C VAL A 136 -5.67 -15.56 -7.45
N GLN A 137 -4.81 -15.18 -8.40
CA GLN A 137 -4.92 -15.57 -9.80
C GLN A 137 -4.64 -17.07 -10.06
N THR A 138 -4.11 -17.81 -9.08
CA THR A 138 -3.93 -19.26 -9.19
C THR A 138 -5.10 -20.07 -8.64
N LEU A 139 -6.03 -19.42 -7.94
CA LEU A 139 -7.19 -20.09 -7.37
C LEU A 139 -8.18 -20.48 -8.46
N THR A 140 -8.84 -21.61 -8.29
CA THR A 140 -9.69 -22.23 -9.31
C THR A 140 -11.15 -22.33 -8.92
N SER A 141 -11.53 -21.89 -7.71
CA SER A 141 -12.93 -21.82 -7.30
C SER A 141 -13.31 -20.43 -6.81
N ALA A 142 -14.57 -20.05 -7.03
CA ALA A 142 -15.12 -18.78 -6.58
C ALA A 142 -15.11 -18.66 -5.05
N GLU A 143 -15.33 -19.77 -4.35
CA GLU A 143 -15.30 -19.86 -2.88
C GLU A 143 -13.91 -19.57 -2.34
N GLU A 144 -12.86 -20.21 -2.90
CA GLU A 144 -11.47 -19.96 -2.50
C GLU A 144 -11.09 -18.49 -2.69
N VAL A 145 -11.45 -17.91 -3.85
CA VAL A 145 -11.19 -16.49 -4.14
C VAL A 145 -11.94 -15.59 -3.16
N SER A 146 -13.21 -15.90 -2.86
CA SER A 146 -14.01 -15.07 -1.95
C SER A 146 -13.47 -15.07 -0.52
N ALA A 147 -12.86 -16.17 -0.08
CA ALA A 147 -12.28 -16.32 1.26
C ALA A 147 -11.01 -15.49 1.50
N ILE A 148 -10.40 -14.96 0.44
CA ILE A 148 -9.19 -14.13 0.54
C ILE A 148 -9.51 -12.81 1.26
N GLN A 149 -8.63 -12.45 2.22
CA GLN A 149 -8.70 -11.17 2.94
C GLN A 149 -7.36 -10.45 2.83
N TYR A 150 -7.40 -9.14 2.61
CA TYR A 150 -6.18 -8.32 2.65
C TYR A 150 -5.57 -8.35 4.06
N GLY A 151 -4.25 -8.56 4.15
CA GLY A 151 -3.54 -8.72 5.41
C GLY A 151 -3.37 -10.17 5.88
N MET A 152 -3.91 -11.15 5.16
CA MET A 152 -3.65 -12.56 5.43
C MET A 152 -2.17 -12.93 5.25
N THR A 153 -1.71 -13.97 5.91
CA THR A 153 -0.38 -14.54 5.65
C THR A 153 -0.37 -15.18 4.27
N LEU A 154 0.58 -14.78 3.44
CA LEU A 154 0.76 -15.38 2.11
C LEU A 154 1.20 -16.83 2.23
N PRO A 155 0.67 -17.75 1.40
CA PRO A 155 1.22 -19.09 1.31
C PRO A 155 2.54 -19.10 0.52
N GLU A 156 3.31 -20.19 0.68
CA GLU A 156 4.47 -20.41 -0.18
C GLU A 156 4.04 -20.71 -1.65
N PRO A 157 4.80 -20.26 -2.65
CA PRO A 157 6.11 -19.57 -2.56
C PRO A 157 6.01 -18.05 -2.39
N TYR A 158 4.81 -17.46 -2.42
CA TYR A 158 4.58 -16.00 -2.45
C TYR A 158 5.16 -15.28 -1.21
N LEU A 159 5.12 -15.94 -0.04
CA LEU A 159 5.71 -15.39 1.19
C LEU A 159 7.23 -15.26 1.06
N THR A 160 7.89 -16.28 0.55
CA THR A 160 9.35 -16.26 0.31
C THR A 160 9.71 -15.21 -0.71
N GLU A 161 9.01 -15.12 -1.84
CA GLU A 161 9.25 -14.13 -2.88
C GLU A 161 9.04 -12.70 -2.40
N MET A 162 7.99 -12.46 -1.59
CA MET A 162 7.77 -11.17 -0.93
C MET A 162 8.97 -10.78 -0.08
N ASN A 163 9.43 -11.69 0.80
CA ASN A 163 10.52 -11.42 1.72
C ASN A 163 11.84 -11.12 1.00
N GLU A 164 12.15 -11.83 -0.09
CA GLU A 164 13.33 -11.58 -0.91
C GLU A 164 13.29 -10.17 -1.53
N LYS A 165 12.14 -9.76 -2.09
CA LYS A 165 11.95 -8.42 -2.67
C LYS A 165 12.07 -7.32 -1.61
N LEU A 166 11.49 -7.54 -0.43
CA LEU A 166 11.58 -6.60 0.69
C LEU A 166 13.01 -6.49 1.26
N ALA A 167 13.77 -7.58 1.29
CA ALA A 167 15.17 -7.54 1.70
C ALA A 167 16.02 -6.64 0.79
N VAL A 168 15.79 -6.68 -0.53
CA VAL A 168 16.44 -5.77 -1.48
C VAL A 168 16.06 -4.31 -1.20
N ALA A 169 14.76 -4.04 -1.00
CA ALA A 169 14.31 -2.68 -0.70
C ALA A 169 14.90 -2.15 0.62
N GLN A 170 14.97 -2.99 1.64
CA GLN A 170 15.58 -2.62 2.93
C GLN A 170 17.07 -2.28 2.80
N GLN A 171 17.82 -3.02 1.99
CA GLN A 171 19.22 -2.70 1.71
C GLN A 171 19.39 -1.33 1.05
N GLN A 172 18.49 -0.96 0.14
CA GLN A 172 18.51 0.36 -0.49
C GLN A 172 18.23 1.48 0.51
N MET A 173 17.26 1.29 1.41
CA MET A 173 16.97 2.27 2.48
C MET A 173 18.16 2.42 3.45
N GLN A 174 18.81 1.33 3.83
CA GLN A 174 20.02 1.35 4.66
C GLN A 174 21.18 2.10 3.99
N ALA A 175 21.35 1.93 2.68
CA ALA A 175 22.38 2.66 1.92
C ALA A 175 22.12 4.17 1.91
N ILE A 176 20.85 4.60 1.82
CA ILE A 176 20.46 6.02 1.92
C ILE A 176 20.83 6.57 3.29
N VAL A 177 20.44 5.87 4.38
CA VAL A 177 20.78 6.26 5.76
C VAL A 177 22.29 6.41 5.95
N GLY A 178 23.08 5.43 5.46
CA GLY A 178 24.53 5.45 5.54
C GLY A 178 25.17 6.66 4.84
N ARG A 179 24.68 7.02 3.64
CA ARG A 179 25.17 8.23 2.94
C ARG A 179 24.85 9.50 3.70
N MET A 180 23.66 9.64 4.25
CA MET A 180 23.27 10.82 5.01
C MET A 180 24.12 10.99 6.29
N GLN A 181 24.41 9.89 7.00
CA GLN A 181 25.28 9.92 8.18
C GLN A 181 26.70 10.37 7.82
N GLN A 182 27.26 9.90 6.70
CA GLN A 182 28.58 10.32 6.21
C GLN A 182 28.59 11.80 5.84
N ALA A 183 27.58 12.30 5.14
CA ALA A 183 27.46 13.71 4.79
C ALA A 183 27.37 14.61 6.02
N ALA A 184 26.60 14.22 7.04
CA ALA A 184 26.50 14.94 8.30
C ALA A 184 27.84 14.99 9.06
N ALA A 185 28.61 13.92 9.08
CA ALA A 185 29.92 13.86 9.71
C ALA A 185 30.96 14.75 8.99
N THR A 186 30.92 14.83 7.66
CA THR A 186 31.82 15.67 6.85
C THR A 186 31.55 17.16 7.05
N ASN A 187 30.30 17.56 7.28
CA ASN A 187 29.92 18.96 7.49
C ASN A 187 30.24 19.48 8.91
N GLN A 188 30.64 18.60 9.84
CA GLN A 188 31.03 18.96 11.22
C GLN A 188 32.57 19.03 11.43
N ALA A 189 33.34 18.65 10.42
CA ALA A 189 34.82 18.66 10.44
C ALA A 189 35.38 19.89 9.74
#